data_3e0c8b409af2e4bedf0751057c864c0d
#
_entry.id   3e0c8b409af2e4bedf0751057c864c0d
#
_cell.length_a   1.000
_cell.length_b   1.000
_cell.length_c   1.000
_cell.angle_alpha   90.00
_cell.angle_beta   90.00
_cell.angle_gamma   90.00
#
_symmetry.space_group_name_H-M   'P 1'
#
loop_
_entity.id
_entity.type
_entity.pdbx_description
1 polymer ?
#
loop_
_entity_poly.entity_id
_entity_poly.type
_entity_poly.pdbx_seq_one_letter_code
_entity_poly.pdbx_strand_id
1 'polypeptide(L)' 'MGTYILKSIGKSTDYMVIDREMDDGYVVRIVRDKDGXEDVTIDYITKTLFESCVRTGYLTKVKQEEKVAVNT' A
#
# COMPACT_ATOMS: atom_id res chain seq x y z
N MET A 1 4.98 -4.95 7.62
CA MET A 1 3.86 -4.37 8.00
C MET A 1 2.69 -4.65 7.15
N GLY A 2 2.42 -4.05 6.13
CA GLY A 2 1.25 -4.39 5.36
C GLY A 2 1.31 -3.91 3.96
N THR A 3 0.51 -4.50 3.13
CA THR A 3 0.41 -4.11 1.74
C THR A 3 -1.00 -3.61 1.50
N TYR A 4 -1.11 -2.48 0.84
CA TYR A 4 -2.39 -1.85 0.58
C TYR A 4 -2.52 -1.57 -0.90
N ILE A 5 -3.72 -1.70 -1.43
CA ILE A 5 -3.99 -1.39 -2.82
C ILE A 5 -4.47 0.04 -2.89
N LEU A 6 -3.90 0.84 -3.77
CA LEU A 6 -4.33 2.21 -3.96
C LEU A 6 -5.48 2.23 -4.94
N LYS A 7 -6.48 3.03 -4.63
CA LYS A 7 -7.58 3.18 -5.54
C LYS A 7 -7.06 3.85 -6.78
N SER A 8 -7.33 3.32 -7.92
CA SER A 8 -6.83 3.93 -9.13
C SER A 8 -7.91 4.05 -10.16
N ILE A 9 -7.69 4.89 -11.13
CA ILE A 9 -8.60 5.09 -12.20
C ILE A 9 -8.01 4.39 -13.38
N GLY A 10 -8.71 3.55 -14.01
CA GLY A 10 -8.19 2.86 -15.17
C GLY A 10 -7.79 1.46 -14.83
N LYS A 11 -6.93 0.88 -15.61
CA LYS A 11 -6.61 -0.49 -15.47
C LYS A 11 -5.44 -0.82 -14.62
N SER A 12 -4.56 0.10 -14.37
CA SER A 12 -3.39 -0.25 -13.60
C SER A 12 -3.72 -0.44 -12.15
N THR A 13 -2.96 -1.28 -11.49
CA THR A 13 -3.11 -1.51 -10.08
C THR A 13 -1.86 -1.04 -9.38
N ASP A 14 -2.02 -0.03 -8.56
CA ASP A 14 -0.90 0.48 -7.80
C ASP A 14 -1.06 -0.02 -6.38
N TYR A 15 0.07 -0.25 -5.71
CA TYR A 15 -0.04 -0.65 -4.32
C TYR A 15 1.06 -0.04 -3.49
N MET A 16 0.87 -0.06 -2.19
CA MET A 16 1.76 0.56 -1.26
C MET A 16 2.15 -0.45 -0.21
N VAL A 17 3.43 -0.51 0.09
CA VAL A 17 3.91 -1.40 1.12
C VAL A 17 4.46 -0.54 2.24
N ILE A 18 4.09 -0.83 3.48
CA ILE A 18 4.62 -0.08 4.60
C ILE A 18 5.95 -0.69 4.95
N ASP A 19 7.03 0.07 4.75
CA ASP A 19 8.36 -0.39 5.05
C ASP A 19 8.74 -0.16 6.49
N ARG A 20 8.33 0.91 7.10
CA ARG A 20 8.74 1.22 8.45
C ARG A 20 7.72 2.11 9.13
N GLU A 21 7.46 1.87 10.38
CA GLU A 21 6.58 2.73 11.15
C GLU A 21 7.43 3.71 11.92
N MET A 22 7.06 4.99 11.87
CA MET A 22 7.74 6.03 12.60
C MET A 22 6.78 6.60 13.63
N ASP A 23 7.24 7.54 14.40
CA ASP A 23 6.39 8.11 15.47
C ASP A 23 5.13 8.74 14.93
N ASP A 24 5.22 9.48 13.87
CA ASP A 24 4.05 10.18 13.36
C ASP A 24 3.58 9.65 12.06
N GLY A 25 4.15 8.60 11.53
CA GLY A 25 3.74 8.15 10.21
C GLY A 25 4.48 6.93 9.77
N TYR A 26 4.51 6.72 8.47
CA TYR A 26 5.08 5.51 7.89
C TYR A 26 5.94 5.84 6.70
N VAL A 27 7.06 5.12 6.57
CA VAL A 27 7.83 5.18 5.34
C VAL A 27 7.25 4.09 4.47
N VAL A 28 6.84 4.45 3.28
CA VAL A 28 6.13 3.53 2.41
C VAL A 28 6.79 3.43 1.06
N ARG A 29 6.59 2.32 0.40
CA ARG A 29 7.06 2.10 -0.94
C ARG A 29 5.84 2.00 -1.82
N ILE A 30 5.74 2.84 -2.83
CA ILE A 30 4.60 2.85 -3.73
C ILE A 30 5.05 2.23 -5.03
N VAL A 31 4.36 1.18 -5.45
CA VAL A 31 4.71 0.45 -6.65
C VAL A 31 3.64 0.68 -7.69
N ARG A 32 4.03 1.23 -8.83
CA ARG A 32 3.11 1.48 -9.91
C ARG A 32 3.53 0.70 -11.12
N ASP A 33 2.54 0.14 -11.79
CA ASP A 33 2.81 -0.64 -12.99
C ASP A 33 2.70 0.28 -14.18
N LYS A 34 3.82 0.63 -14.79
CA LYS A 34 3.82 1.52 -15.91
C LYS A 34 4.47 0.88 -17.09
N ASP A 35 3.71 0.63 -18.12
CA ASP A 35 4.25 0.12 -19.38
C ASP A 35 5.13 -1.09 -19.21
N GLY A 36 4.74 -1.96 -18.34
CA GLY A 36 5.50 -3.16 -18.15
C GLY A 36 6.62 -3.05 -17.14
N UNK A 37 6.82 -1.97 -16.60
CA UNK A 37 7.81 -1.87 -15.66
C UNK A 37 7.18 -1.43 -14.44
N GLU A 38 7.90 -1.69 -13.62
CA GLU A 38 7.40 -1.21 -12.35
C GLU A 38 8.13 0.05 -11.95
N ASP A 39 7.42 1.00 -11.43
CA ASP A 39 8.01 2.23 -10.96
C ASP A 39 7.85 2.24 -9.45
N VAL A 40 8.93 2.25 -8.71
CA VAL A 40 8.89 2.19 -7.26
C VAL A 40 9.35 3.51 -6.68
N THR A 41 8.56 4.07 -5.79
CA THR A 41 8.87 5.35 -5.16
C THR A 41 8.79 5.19 -3.66
N ILE A 42 9.73 5.78 -2.94
CA ILE A 42 9.71 5.76 -1.48
C ILE A 42 9.15 7.08 -1.01
N ASP A 43 8.25 7.04 -0.08
CA ASP A 43 7.63 8.25 0.41
C ASP A 43 7.31 8.12 1.89
N TYR A 44 6.85 9.20 2.49
CA TYR A 44 6.47 9.21 3.89
C TYR A 44 5.04 9.74 3.98
N ILE A 45 4.20 9.06 4.76
CA ILE A 45 2.86 9.59 4.97
C ILE A 45 2.57 9.61 6.46
N THR A 46 1.83 10.61 6.90
CA THR A 46 1.51 10.71 8.31
C THR A 46 0.45 9.71 8.68
N LYS A 47 0.37 9.39 9.97
CA LYS A 47 -0.65 8.47 10.41
C LYS A 47 -2.04 9.03 10.17
N THR A 48 -2.21 10.32 10.31
CA THR A 48 -3.51 10.94 10.08
C THR A 48 -3.92 10.77 8.61
N LEU A 49 -3.01 11.00 7.70
CA LEU A 49 -3.33 10.82 6.30
C LEU A 49 -3.58 9.36 5.99
N PHE A 50 -2.77 8.47 6.55
CA PHE A 50 -2.94 7.07 6.32
C PHE A 50 -4.33 6.62 6.77
N GLU A 51 -4.74 7.04 7.97
CA GLU A 51 -6.03 6.65 8.49
C GLU A 51 -7.17 7.19 7.64
N SER A 52 -7.03 8.41 7.15
CA SER A 52 -8.04 8.95 6.27
C SER A 52 -8.16 8.16 4.99
N CYS A 53 -7.03 7.77 4.44
CA CYS A 53 -7.06 7.02 3.19
C CYS A 53 -7.69 5.64 3.38
N VAL A 54 -7.45 5.02 4.52
CA VAL A 54 -8.06 3.73 4.77
C VAL A 54 -9.57 3.91 5.01
N ARG A 55 -9.93 4.93 5.77
CA ARG A 55 -11.33 5.13 6.08
C ARG A 55 -12.15 5.45 4.85
N THR A 56 -11.58 6.20 3.92
CA THR A 56 -12.33 6.58 2.74
C THR A 56 -12.24 5.55 1.62
N GLY A 57 -11.48 4.50 1.81
CA GLY A 57 -11.36 3.47 0.79
C GLY A 57 -10.31 3.73 -0.25
N TYR A 58 -9.51 4.80 -0.10
CA TYR A 58 -8.46 5.07 -1.04
C TYR A 58 -7.36 4.01 -0.92
N LEU A 59 -7.15 3.48 0.28
CA LEU A 59 -6.23 2.39 0.51
C LEU A 59 -7.03 1.22 1.06
N THR A 60 -6.84 0.06 0.48
CA THR A 60 -7.52 -1.14 0.93
C THR A 60 -6.49 -2.19 1.29
N LYS A 61 -6.55 -2.71 2.48
CA LYS A 61 -5.56 -3.67 2.90
C LYS A 61 -5.68 -4.98 2.17
N VAL A 62 -4.53 -5.52 1.79
CA VAL A 62 -4.50 -6.79 1.11
C VAL A 62 -4.44 -7.89 2.15
N LYS A 63 -5.27 -8.86 2.03
CA LYS A 63 -5.32 -9.91 3.01
C LYS A 63 -4.85 -11.24 2.53
N GLN A 64 -4.09 -11.30 1.52
CA GLN A 64 -3.69 -12.56 1.02
C GLN A 64 -2.80 -13.30 1.96
N GLU A 65 -2.20 -12.64 2.86
CA GLU A 65 -1.28 -13.34 3.70
C GLU A 65 -1.95 -14.39 4.52
N GLU A 66 -3.16 -14.24 4.84
CA GLU A 66 -3.67 -15.22 5.68
C GLU A 66 -3.84 -16.50 5.01
N LYS A 67 -4.11 -16.52 3.79
CA LYS A 67 -4.24 -17.76 3.24
C LYS A 67 -3.02 -18.41 3.08
N VAL A 68 -2.05 -17.75 2.95
CA VAL A 68 -0.84 -18.39 2.81
C VAL A 68 -0.58 -19.19 3.98
N ALA A 69 -0.90 -18.71 5.02
CA ALA A 69 -0.60 -19.40 6.20
C ALA A 69 -1.13 -20.70 6.18
N VAL A 70 -1.96 -20.84 5.60
CA VAL A 70 -2.45 -22.02 5.67
C VAL A 70 -1.81 -22.97 5.20
N ASN A 71 -1.48 -23.13 4.81
CA ASN A 71 -1.06 -24.01 4.34
C ASN A 71 -0.30 -24.56 4.75
N THR A 72 -0.19 -24.49 5.19
CA THR A 72 0.56 -25.09 5.45
C THR A 72 0.57 -25.73 5.94
#